data_a06578b3f18e0aba87ceab09ea57c594
#
_entry.id   a06578b3f18e0aba87ceab09ea57c594
#
_cell.length_a   1.000
_cell.length_b   1.000
_cell.length_c   1.000
_cell.angle_alpha   90.00
_cell.angle_beta   90.00
_cell.angle_gamma   90.00
#
_symmetry.space_group_name_H-M   'P 1'
#
loop_
_entity.id
_entity.type
_entity.pdbx_description
1 polymer ?
#
loop_
_entity_poly.entity_id
_entity_poly.type
_entity_poly.pdbx_seq_one_letter_code
_entity_poly.pdbx_strand_id
1 'polypeptide(L)'
;MSPELGLGTYRVRAAGEAARTALTVGAKWIDTAPNYGHGRAHRDLAPVLAEHPTVKVTTKTGFYPDGRHSLAPADVRAQTEDSLSVLGRADVVFVHNPERSAHDRQQLHHNLRGAFAVLEEFAQAGRIGGYGVATWAGFINEAFTVTELIALATEAAGSANLHLTAVQMPVSLVMADPIAQALDGGGPLVHARDAGITTFASAPLHGGELPDLMTPELVNLVQPGSTPHTAAFQVVGACPALDVVLTSTSTLQHWEDARAALAQPIRDARLRTVLDVLSAG
;
A
#
# COMPACT_ATOMS: atom_id res chain seq x y z
N MET A 1 -5.48 14.58 9.74
CA MET A 1 -5.15 13.51 10.73
C MET A 1 -3.86 12.86 10.26
N SER A 2 -2.97 12.46 11.19
CA SER A 2 -1.75 11.72 10.79
C SER A 2 -2.15 10.32 10.28
N PRO A 3 -1.45 9.79 9.26
CA PRO A 3 -1.73 8.46 8.75
C PRO A 3 -1.45 7.36 9.80
N GLU A 4 -2.19 6.26 9.71
CA GLU A 4 -1.96 5.08 10.54
C GLU A 4 -0.68 4.35 10.09
N LEU A 5 0.03 3.75 11.04
CA LEU A 5 1.21 2.94 10.74
C LEU A 5 0.83 1.47 10.59
N GLY A 6 1.29 0.83 9.52
CA GLY A 6 1.09 -0.58 9.23
C GLY A 6 2.40 -1.31 8.90
N LEU A 7 2.40 -2.63 9.13
CA LEU A 7 3.49 -3.50 8.71
C LEU A 7 3.32 -3.92 7.25
N GLY A 8 4.30 -3.63 6.39
CA GLY A 8 4.48 -4.29 5.10
C GLY A 8 5.43 -5.47 5.24
N THR A 9 5.04 -6.66 4.79
CA THR A 9 5.87 -7.86 4.95
C THR A 9 6.78 -8.15 3.74
N TYR A 10 6.80 -7.28 2.75
CA TYR A 10 7.73 -7.39 1.63
C TYR A 10 9.19 -7.30 2.12
N ARG A 11 10.04 -8.26 1.70
CA ARG A 11 11.45 -8.40 2.13
C ARG A 11 11.67 -8.64 3.64
N VAL A 12 10.63 -8.83 4.43
CA VAL A 12 10.77 -9.22 5.84
C VAL A 12 11.14 -10.70 5.94
N ARG A 13 12.21 -11.02 6.69
CA ARG A 13 12.71 -12.40 6.81
C ARG A 13 11.83 -13.29 7.69
N ALA A 14 11.30 -12.73 8.78
CA ALA A 14 10.47 -13.40 9.79
C ALA A 14 9.18 -12.59 9.99
N ALA A 15 8.19 -12.81 9.11
CA ALA A 15 6.97 -11.99 9.08
C ALA A 15 6.19 -12.05 10.41
N GLY A 16 6.14 -13.20 11.07
CA GLY A 16 5.47 -13.36 12.36
C GLY A 16 6.12 -12.57 13.50
N GLU A 17 7.46 -12.56 13.58
CA GLU A 17 8.18 -11.77 14.59
C GLU A 17 8.04 -10.28 14.34
N ALA A 18 8.18 -9.85 13.09
CA ALA A 18 7.97 -8.46 12.71
C ALA A 18 6.55 -7.99 13.03
N ALA A 19 5.54 -8.84 12.81
CA ALA A 19 4.16 -8.54 13.15
C ALA A 19 3.97 -8.38 14.67
N ARG A 20 4.51 -9.29 15.49
CA ARG A 20 4.45 -9.12 16.95
C ARG A 20 5.10 -7.82 17.39
N THR A 21 6.29 -7.49 16.88
CA THR A 21 6.96 -6.21 17.19
C THR A 21 6.11 -5.02 16.76
N ALA A 22 5.55 -5.02 15.54
CA ALA A 22 4.70 -3.95 15.04
C ALA A 22 3.47 -3.73 15.93
N LEU A 23 2.84 -4.80 16.37
CA LEU A 23 1.65 -4.74 17.22
C LEU A 23 1.92 -4.18 18.62
N THR A 24 3.13 -4.40 19.20
CA THR A 24 3.49 -3.80 20.50
C THR A 24 3.53 -2.27 20.45
N VAL A 25 3.82 -1.69 19.29
CA VAL A 25 3.85 -0.23 19.08
C VAL A 25 2.55 0.32 18.49
N GLY A 26 1.52 -0.51 18.39
CA GLY A 26 0.18 -0.09 17.99
C GLY A 26 -0.05 -0.02 16.49
N ALA A 27 0.68 -0.78 15.67
CA ALA A 27 0.36 -0.94 14.26
C ALA A 27 -1.07 -1.44 14.08
N LYS A 28 -1.80 -0.83 13.14
CA LYS A 28 -3.21 -1.12 12.90
C LYS A 28 -3.42 -2.08 11.73
N TRP A 29 -2.42 -2.17 10.83
CA TRP A 29 -2.49 -2.91 9.59
C TRP A 29 -1.32 -3.85 9.44
N ILE A 30 -1.57 -5.02 8.87
CA ILE A 30 -0.55 -5.95 8.38
C ILE A 30 -0.83 -6.19 6.90
N ASP A 31 0.11 -5.76 6.04
CA ASP A 31 0.07 -5.97 4.59
C ASP A 31 0.98 -7.11 4.19
N THR A 32 0.45 -8.06 3.42
CA THR A 32 1.18 -9.23 2.94
C THR A 32 0.79 -9.59 1.49
N ALA A 33 1.38 -10.65 0.97
CA ALA A 33 1.03 -11.24 -0.33
C ALA A 33 1.45 -12.71 -0.40
N PRO A 34 0.81 -13.53 -1.27
CA PRO A 34 1.14 -14.96 -1.43
C PRO A 34 2.60 -15.22 -1.82
N ASN A 35 3.21 -14.32 -2.58
CA ASN A 35 4.59 -14.44 -3.05
C ASN A 35 5.64 -13.88 -2.08
N TYR A 36 5.24 -13.22 -0.97
CA TYR A 36 6.20 -12.66 -0.02
C TYR A 36 6.87 -13.75 0.83
N GLY A 37 8.16 -13.52 1.16
CA GLY A 37 8.94 -14.51 1.90
C GLY A 37 9.04 -15.86 1.18
N HIS A 38 9.05 -15.88 -0.15
CA HIS A 38 9.01 -17.11 -0.97
C HIS A 38 7.79 -18.00 -0.64
N GLY A 39 6.62 -17.39 -0.48
CA GLY A 39 5.36 -18.07 -0.15
C GLY A 39 5.18 -18.44 1.33
N ARG A 40 6.05 -17.98 2.23
CA ARG A 40 5.96 -18.30 3.66
C ARG A 40 5.25 -17.23 4.49
N ALA A 41 5.21 -15.98 4.03
CA ALA A 41 4.71 -14.85 4.82
C ALA A 41 3.31 -15.09 5.41
N HIS A 42 2.38 -15.66 4.65
CA HIS A 42 1.04 -15.98 5.15
C HIS A 42 1.08 -16.98 6.30
N ARG A 43 1.85 -18.07 6.17
CA ARG A 43 1.97 -19.11 7.23
C ARG A 43 2.63 -18.56 8.48
N ASP A 44 3.64 -17.69 8.33
CA ASP A 44 4.32 -17.04 9.45
C ASP A 44 3.39 -16.08 10.20
N LEU A 45 2.45 -15.43 9.48
CA LEU A 45 1.48 -14.49 10.04
C LEU A 45 0.27 -15.15 10.68
N ALA A 46 -0.17 -16.30 10.18
CA ALA A 46 -1.42 -16.94 10.61
C ALA A 46 -1.56 -17.08 12.14
N PRO A 47 -0.56 -17.55 12.91
CA PRO A 47 -0.64 -17.62 14.37
C PRO A 47 -0.82 -16.24 15.02
N VAL A 48 -0.11 -15.23 14.53
CA VAL A 48 -0.19 -13.86 15.06
C VAL A 48 -1.56 -13.27 14.82
N LEU A 49 -2.14 -13.49 13.64
CA LEU A 49 -3.47 -12.99 13.30
C LEU A 49 -4.58 -13.66 14.13
N ALA A 50 -4.39 -14.92 14.50
CA ALA A 50 -5.31 -15.63 15.40
C ALA A 50 -5.27 -15.06 16.84
N GLU A 51 -4.08 -14.66 17.31
CA GLU A 51 -3.88 -14.01 18.62
C GLU A 51 -4.39 -12.57 18.67
N HIS A 52 -4.47 -11.88 17.48
CA HIS A 52 -4.82 -10.48 17.35
C HIS A 52 -5.99 -10.25 16.38
N PRO A 53 -7.23 -10.61 16.76
CA PRO A 53 -8.38 -10.59 15.84
C PRO A 53 -8.82 -9.19 15.38
N THR A 54 -8.38 -8.13 16.06
CA THR A 54 -8.75 -6.74 15.74
C THR A 54 -7.79 -6.02 14.79
N VAL A 55 -6.60 -6.60 14.53
CA VAL A 55 -5.69 -6.02 13.55
C VAL A 55 -6.24 -6.23 12.14
N LYS A 56 -6.17 -5.19 11.34
CA LYS A 56 -6.61 -5.24 9.94
C LYS A 56 -5.56 -5.91 9.06
N VAL A 57 -6.01 -6.74 8.14
CA VAL A 57 -5.14 -7.55 7.27
C VAL A 57 -5.42 -7.22 5.82
N THR A 58 -4.37 -6.89 5.08
CA THR A 58 -4.45 -6.84 3.63
C THR A 58 -3.59 -7.93 3.01
N THR A 59 -4.08 -8.52 1.94
CA THR A 59 -3.33 -9.45 1.11
C THR A 59 -3.51 -9.11 -0.37
N LYS A 60 -2.90 -9.88 -1.24
CA LYS A 60 -2.89 -9.57 -2.67
C LYS A 60 -3.18 -10.82 -3.51
N THR A 61 -3.65 -10.60 -4.75
CA THR A 61 -3.78 -11.62 -5.80
C THR A 61 -3.12 -11.14 -7.08
N GLY A 62 -2.68 -12.06 -7.92
CA GLY A 62 -2.00 -11.76 -9.18
C GLY A 62 -0.62 -12.42 -9.29
N PHE A 63 0.24 -12.29 -8.29
CA PHE A 63 1.54 -12.95 -8.27
C PHE A 63 1.50 -14.30 -7.57
N TYR A 64 2.10 -15.28 -8.19
CA TYR A 64 2.43 -16.58 -7.60
C TYR A 64 3.80 -16.55 -6.91
N PRO A 65 4.07 -17.48 -5.96
CA PRO A 65 5.38 -17.59 -5.31
C PRO A 65 6.57 -17.83 -6.27
N ASP A 66 6.31 -18.40 -7.44
CA ASP A 66 7.30 -18.64 -8.51
C ASP A 66 7.55 -17.41 -9.40
N GLY A 67 6.87 -16.29 -9.14
CA GLY A 67 7.01 -15.04 -9.88
C GLY A 67 6.09 -14.90 -11.09
N ARG A 68 5.32 -15.93 -11.47
CA ARG A 68 4.28 -15.79 -12.49
C ARG A 68 3.25 -14.76 -12.05
N HIS A 69 2.65 -14.08 -13.02
CA HIS A 69 1.58 -13.12 -12.80
C HIS A 69 0.37 -13.46 -13.67
N SER A 70 -0.83 -13.48 -13.06
CA SER A 70 -2.07 -13.73 -13.79
C SER A 70 -3.23 -13.03 -13.10
N LEU A 71 -4.07 -12.37 -13.87
CA LEU A 71 -5.36 -11.80 -13.46
C LEU A 71 -6.54 -12.56 -14.08
N ALA A 72 -6.32 -13.76 -14.62
CA ALA A 72 -7.43 -14.59 -15.05
C ALA A 72 -8.39 -14.86 -13.87
N PRO A 73 -9.71 -14.75 -14.05
CA PRO A 73 -10.68 -14.90 -12.97
C PRO A 73 -10.52 -16.18 -12.13
N ALA A 74 -10.18 -17.30 -12.77
CA ALA A 74 -9.93 -18.56 -12.06
C ALA A 74 -8.70 -18.48 -11.13
N ASP A 75 -7.62 -17.82 -11.57
CA ASP A 75 -6.40 -17.64 -10.78
C ASP A 75 -6.63 -16.67 -9.62
N VAL A 76 -7.34 -15.57 -9.86
CA VAL A 76 -7.72 -14.61 -8.81
C VAL A 76 -8.54 -15.30 -7.72
N ARG A 77 -9.52 -16.12 -8.12
CA ARG A 77 -10.34 -16.91 -7.19
C ARG A 77 -9.50 -17.87 -6.37
N ALA A 78 -8.71 -18.71 -7.01
CA ALA A 78 -7.87 -19.70 -6.34
C ALA A 78 -6.89 -19.06 -5.35
N GLN A 79 -6.17 -17.99 -5.77
CA GLN A 79 -5.23 -17.29 -4.89
C GLN A 79 -5.93 -16.61 -3.70
N THR A 80 -7.14 -16.08 -3.90
CA THR A 80 -7.91 -15.46 -2.82
C THR A 80 -8.37 -16.53 -1.82
N GLU A 81 -8.88 -17.66 -2.30
CA GLU A 81 -9.26 -18.80 -1.45
C GLU A 81 -8.09 -19.36 -0.65
N ASP A 82 -6.95 -19.57 -1.30
CA ASP A 82 -5.72 -20.03 -0.66
C ASP A 82 -5.27 -19.05 0.44
N SER A 83 -5.27 -17.75 0.14
CA SER A 83 -4.91 -16.71 1.11
C SER A 83 -5.84 -16.74 2.32
N LEU A 84 -7.15 -16.81 2.12
CA LEU A 84 -8.14 -16.85 3.18
C LEU A 84 -8.04 -18.14 4.00
N SER A 85 -7.73 -19.29 3.37
CA SER A 85 -7.56 -20.56 4.06
C SER A 85 -6.41 -20.54 5.07
N VAL A 86 -5.34 -19.78 4.77
CA VAL A 86 -4.15 -19.66 5.62
C VAL A 86 -4.28 -18.52 6.63
N LEU A 87 -4.71 -17.34 6.20
CA LEU A 87 -4.77 -16.13 7.05
C LEU A 87 -6.04 -16.11 7.94
N GLY A 88 -7.07 -16.86 7.58
CA GLY A 88 -8.37 -16.89 8.25
C GLY A 88 -9.29 -15.71 7.90
N ARG A 89 -8.75 -14.57 7.45
CA ARG A 89 -9.49 -13.37 7.07
C ARG A 89 -8.65 -12.44 6.20
N ALA A 90 -9.32 -11.52 5.49
CA ALA A 90 -8.71 -10.35 4.87
C ALA A 90 -9.70 -9.18 4.91
N ASP A 91 -9.25 -8.01 5.38
CA ASP A 91 -10.03 -6.78 5.32
C ASP A 91 -10.01 -6.20 3.90
N VAL A 92 -8.87 -6.32 3.21
CA VAL A 92 -8.74 -5.92 1.80
C VAL A 92 -7.91 -6.96 1.03
N VAL A 93 -8.38 -7.33 -0.16
CA VAL A 93 -7.59 -8.09 -1.14
C VAL A 93 -7.23 -7.17 -2.31
N PHE A 94 -5.95 -6.90 -2.49
CA PHE A 94 -5.49 -6.07 -3.60
C PHE A 94 -5.22 -6.89 -4.87
N VAL A 95 -5.59 -6.35 -6.02
CA VAL A 95 -5.03 -6.77 -7.32
C VAL A 95 -3.60 -6.22 -7.40
N HIS A 96 -2.61 -7.09 -7.49
CA HIS A 96 -1.19 -6.77 -7.30
C HIS A 96 -0.50 -6.43 -8.62
N ASN A 97 -0.09 -5.17 -8.78
CA ASN A 97 0.55 -4.62 -9.98
C ASN A 97 -0.19 -5.03 -11.28
N PRO A 98 -1.47 -4.65 -11.42
CA PRO A 98 -2.28 -5.05 -12.56
C PRO A 98 -1.68 -4.58 -13.90
N GLU A 99 -0.90 -3.50 -13.91
CA GLU A 99 -0.17 -2.98 -15.06
C GLU A 99 0.78 -4.00 -15.70
N ARG A 100 1.10 -5.08 -15.00
CA ARG A 100 1.91 -6.19 -15.52
C ARG A 100 1.11 -7.25 -16.27
N SER A 101 -0.23 -7.18 -16.21
CA SER A 101 -1.08 -8.21 -16.81
C SER A 101 -1.29 -8.06 -18.32
N ALA A 102 -0.99 -6.91 -18.89
CA ALA A 102 -1.14 -6.63 -20.31
C ALA A 102 -0.24 -5.47 -20.74
N HIS A 103 0.12 -5.44 -22.03
CA HIS A 103 0.89 -4.34 -22.62
C HIS A 103 0.00 -3.20 -23.13
N ASP A 104 -1.24 -3.50 -23.51
CA ASP A 104 -2.20 -2.47 -23.93
C ASP A 104 -3.24 -2.19 -22.85
N ARG A 105 -3.73 -0.95 -22.85
CA ARG A 105 -4.66 -0.44 -21.84
C ARG A 105 -6.02 -1.14 -21.89
N GLN A 106 -6.52 -1.48 -23.07
CA GLN A 106 -7.83 -2.12 -23.21
C GLN A 106 -7.81 -3.52 -22.60
N GLN A 107 -6.78 -4.30 -22.88
CA GLN A 107 -6.62 -5.62 -22.28
C GLN A 107 -6.39 -5.54 -20.77
N LEU A 108 -5.62 -4.56 -20.30
CA LEU A 108 -5.45 -4.30 -18.86
C LEU A 108 -6.80 -4.02 -18.17
N HIS A 109 -7.63 -3.14 -18.74
CA HIS A 109 -8.94 -2.83 -18.19
C HIS A 109 -9.88 -4.04 -18.23
N HIS A 110 -9.81 -4.86 -19.28
CA HIS A 110 -10.54 -6.14 -19.35
C HIS A 110 -10.11 -7.09 -18.21
N ASN A 111 -8.81 -7.24 -17.98
CA ASN A 111 -8.26 -8.09 -16.92
C ASN A 111 -8.65 -7.58 -15.53
N LEU A 112 -8.56 -6.26 -15.30
CA LEU A 112 -8.98 -5.63 -14.04
C LEU A 112 -10.47 -5.86 -13.76
N ARG A 113 -11.35 -5.66 -14.75
CA ARG A 113 -12.78 -5.90 -14.59
C ARG A 113 -13.07 -7.36 -14.23
N GLY A 114 -12.40 -8.31 -14.88
CA GLY A 114 -12.52 -9.74 -14.56
C GLY A 114 -12.06 -10.07 -13.14
N ALA A 115 -10.95 -9.50 -12.70
CA ALA A 115 -10.45 -9.66 -11.33
C ALA A 115 -11.41 -9.02 -10.30
N PHE A 116 -11.92 -7.82 -10.57
CA PHE A 116 -12.88 -7.14 -9.71
C PHE A 116 -14.18 -7.92 -9.57
N ALA A 117 -14.70 -8.52 -10.65
CA ALA A 117 -15.92 -9.32 -10.57
C ALA A 117 -15.76 -10.49 -9.60
N VAL A 118 -14.62 -11.17 -9.62
CA VAL A 118 -14.34 -12.25 -8.65
C VAL A 118 -14.25 -11.72 -7.22
N LEU A 119 -13.51 -10.63 -6.99
CA LEU A 119 -13.32 -10.08 -5.64
C LEU A 119 -14.61 -9.47 -5.08
N GLU A 120 -15.45 -8.91 -5.96
CA GLU A 120 -16.79 -8.42 -5.60
C GLU A 120 -17.68 -9.56 -5.09
N GLU A 121 -17.67 -10.75 -5.73
CA GLU A 121 -18.38 -11.93 -5.22
C GLU A 121 -17.92 -12.33 -3.80
N PHE A 122 -16.61 -12.28 -3.54
CA PHE A 122 -16.08 -12.56 -2.20
C PHE A 122 -16.54 -11.53 -1.16
N ALA A 123 -16.56 -10.26 -1.53
CA ALA A 123 -16.98 -9.17 -0.65
C ALA A 123 -18.48 -9.24 -0.36
N GLN A 124 -19.31 -9.45 -1.39
CA GLN A 124 -20.77 -9.63 -1.24
C GLN A 124 -21.13 -10.83 -0.39
N ALA A 125 -20.31 -11.89 -0.46
CA ALA A 125 -20.46 -13.08 0.40
C ALA A 125 -19.92 -12.85 1.83
N GLY A 126 -19.39 -11.67 2.17
CA GLY A 126 -18.80 -11.36 3.48
C GLY A 126 -17.50 -12.11 3.79
N ARG A 127 -16.86 -12.68 2.77
CA ARG A 127 -15.61 -13.46 2.93
C ARG A 127 -14.36 -12.57 3.02
N ILE A 128 -14.45 -11.35 2.46
CA ILE A 128 -13.44 -10.28 2.59
C ILE A 128 -14.17 -8.97 2.92
N GLY A 129 -13.46 -8.00 3.53
CA GLY A 129 -14.04 -6.70 3.83
C GLY A 129 -14.20 -5.81 2.59
N GLY A 130 -13.34 -5.97 1.61
CA GLY A 130 -13.35 -5.25 0.34
C GLY A 130 -12.14 -5.62 -0.50
N TYR A 131 -11.98 -4.92 -1.62
CA TYR A 131 -10.82 -5.12 -2.49
C TYR A 131 -10.24 -3.78 -2.96
N GLY A 132 -9.10 -3.86 -3.64
CA GLY A 132 -8.41 -2.67 -4.13
C GLY A 132 -7.37 -2.97 -5.19
N VAL A 133 -6.57 -1.96 -5.51
CA VAL A 133 -5.41 -2.08 -6.40
C VAL A 133 -4.15 -1.70 -5.64
N ALA A 134 -3.14 -2.58 -5.65
CA ALA A 134 -1.78 -2.28 -5.23
C ALA A 134 -0.90 -2.20 -6.48
N THR A 135 -0.40 -1.02 -6.79
CA THR A 135 0.38 -0.78 -7.99
C THR A 135 1.74 -0.18 -7.68
N TRP A 136 2.73 -0.50 -8.50
CA TRP A 136 4.03 0.15 -8.43
C TRP A 136 4.10 1.38 -9.34
N ALA A 137 3.61 1.27 -10.56
CA ALA A 137 3.76 2.31 -11.58
C ALA A 137 2.46 2.62 -12.35
N GLY A 138 1.34 1.96 -12.04
CA GLY A 138 0.13 2.07 -12.86
C GLY A 138 -0.45 3.49 -12.92
N PHE A 139 -0.38 4.26 -11.82
CA PHE A 139 -0.80 5.66 -11.82
C PHE A 139 0.20 6.58 -12.52
N ILE A 140 1.51 6.36 -12.31
CA ILE A 140 2.58 7.17 -12.92
C ILE A 140 2.61 6.98 -14.44
N ASN A 141 2.41 5.74 -14.89
CA ASN A 141 2.38 5.41 -16.32
C ASN A 141 1.00 5.60 -16.96
N GLU A 142 0.06 6.20 -16.24
CA GLU A 142 -1.32 6.43 -16.70
C GLU A 142 -2.01 5.17 -17.24
N ALA A 143 -1.63 4.00 -16.73
CA ALA A 143 -2.25 2.72 -17.11
C ALA A 143 -3.72 2.67 -16.70
N PHE A 144 -4.07 3.37 -15.64
CA PHE A 144 -5.43 3.62 -15.14
C PHE A 144 -5.44 4.83 -14.21
N THR A 145 -6.62 5.40 -14.02
CA THR A 145 -6.91 6.43 -13.02
C THR A 145 -7.84 5.87 -11.94
N VAL A 146 -7.97 6.56 -10.80
CA VAL A 146 -8.94 6.18 -9.75
C VAL A 146 -10.37 6.17 -10.30
N THR A 147 -10.74 7.16 -11.11
CA THR A 147 -12.06 7.23 -11.75
C THR A 147 -12.33 6.02 -12.63
N GLU A 148 -11.34 5.58 -13.41
CA GLU A 148 -11.48 4.38 -14.23
C GLU A 148 -11.56 3.10 -13.40
N LEU A 149 -10.80 2.99 -12.30
CA LEU A 149 -10.92 1.86 -11.38
C LEU A 149 -12.33 1.77 -10.78
N ILE A 150 -12.92 2.91 -10.40
CA ILE A 150 -14.30 2.98 -9.92
C ILE A 150 -15.29 2.56 -11.01
N ALA A 151 -15.11 3.03 -12.24
CA ALA A 151 -15.97 2.65 -13.37
C ALA A 151 -15.90 1.14 -13.63
N LEU A 152 -14.69 0.55 -13.69
CA LEU A 152 -14.48 -0.89 -13.87
C LEU A 152 -15.08 -1.71 -12.72
N ALA A 153 -14.97 -1.23 -11.48
CA ALA A 153 -15.58 -1.87 -10.32
C ALA A 153 -17.11 -1.80 -10.37
N THR A 154 -17.68 -0.66 -10.81
CA THR A 154 -19.12 -0.51 -11.00
C THR A 154 -19.66 -1.46 -12.07
N GLU A 155 -18.95 -1.59 -13.20
CA GLU A 155 -19.26 -2.57 -14.24
C GLU A 155 -19.20 -4.02 -13.71
N ALA A 156 -18.17 -4.33 -12.92
CA ALA A 156 -17.96 -5.66 -12.34
C ALA A 156 -19.06 -6.02 -11.31
N ALA A 157 -19.44 -5.06 -10.46
CA ALA A 157 -20.50 -5.25 -9.45
C ALA A 157 -21.92 -5.25 -10.05
N GLY A 158 -22.10 -4.68 -11.25
CA GLY A 158 -23.42 -4.46 -11.84
C GLY A 158 -24.29 -3.48 -11.04
N SER A 159 -23.70 -2.70 -10.13
CA SER A 159 -24.38 -1.76 -9.24
C SER A 159 -23.43 -0.66 -8.77
N ALA A 160 -23.99 0.45 -8.24
CA ALA A 160 -23.21 1.51 -7.59
C ALA A 160 -22.74 1.13 -6.17
N ASN A 161 -23.28 0.08 -5.58
CA ASN A 161 -22.85 -0.44 -4.28
C ASN A 161 -21.70 -1.44 -4.49
N LEU A 162 -20.49 -0.94 -4.52
CA LEU A 162 -19.27 -1.70 -4.81
C LEU A 162 -18.34 -1.75 -3.59
N HIS A 163 -17.49 -2.77 -3.56
CA HIS A 163 -16.54 -2.97 -2.45
C HIS A 163 -15.08 -2.66 -2.84
N LEU A 164 -14.87 -1.78 -3.83
CA LEU A 164 -13.56 -1.17 -4.10
C LEU A 164 -13.26 -0.16 -2.99
N THR A 165 -12.46 -0.58 -2.00
CA THR A 165 -12.28 0.16 -0.74
C THR A 165 -10.89 0.71 -0.53
N ALA A 166 -9.90 0.33 -1.37
CA ALA A 166 -8.52 0.72 -1.12
C ALA A 166 -7.68 0.85 -2.39
N VAL A 167 -6.68 1.75 -2.33
CA VAL A 167 -5.56 1.82 -3.29
C VAL A 167 -4.25 1.86 -2.54
N GLN A 168 -3.23 1.18 -3.08
CA GLN A 168 -1.88 1.15 -2.53
C GLN A 168 -0.89 1.52 -3.63
N MET A 169 -0.01 2.48 -3.35
CA MET A 169 1.02 2.94 -4.27
C MET A 169 2.28 3.35 -3.53
N PRO A 170 3.46 3.41 -4.18
CA PRO A 170 4.66 3.93 -3.55
C PRO A 170 4.52 5.44 -3.32
N VAL A 171 4.88 5.87 -2.10
CA VAL A 171 4.94 7.29 -1.69
C VAL A 171 6.21 7.48 -0.88
N SER A 172 7.16 8.22 -1.42
CA SER A 172 8.46 8.50 -0.79
C SER A 172 9.12 9.71 -1.43
N LEU A 173 10.27 10.16 -0.92
CA LEU A 173 11.08 11.20 -1.57
C LEU A 173 11.60 10.80 -2.97
N VAL A 174 11.76 9.50 -3.24
CA VAL A 174 12.13 8.97 -4.58
C VAL A 174 10.91 8.90 -5.50
N MET A 175 9.75 8.57 -4.95
CA MET A 175 8.47 8.49 -5.66
C MET A 175 7.59 9.64 -5.17
N ALA A 176 8.01 10.87 -5.51
CA ALA A 176 7.45 12.10 -4.93
C ALA A 176 6.22 12.64 -5.67
N ASP A 177 5.97 12.22 -6.91
CA ASP A 177 4.85 12.70 -7.73
C ASP A 177 3.48 12.61 -7.03
N PRO A 178 3.12 11.50 -6.34
CA PRO A 178 1.87 11.45 -5.60
C PRO A 178 1.76 12.51 -4.50
N ILE A 179 2.89 12.87 -3.87
CA ILE A 179 2.92 13.93 -2.84
C ILE A 179 2.71 15.30 -3.49
N ALA A 180 3.43 15.59 -4.59
CA ALA A 180 3.31 16.86 -5.30
C ALA A 180 1.88 17.07 -5.81
N GLN A 181 1.30 16.07 -6.47
CA GLN A 181 -0.07 16.12 -6.96
C GLN A 181 -1.08 16.31 -5.82
N ALA A 182 -0.89 15.64 -4.68
CA ALA A 182 -1.78 15.77 -3.54
C ALA A 182 -1.71 17.16 -2.89
N LEU A 183 -0.53 17.77 -2.82
CA LEU A 183 -0.35 19.15 -2.37
C LEU A 183 -1.05 20.17 -3.29
N ASP A 184 -1.15 19.88 -4.57
CA ASP A 184 -1.87 20.71 -5.55
C ASP A 184 -3.38 20.40 -5.61
N GLY A 185 -3.85 19.53 -4.72
CA GLY A 185 -5.26 19.20 -4.60
C GLY A 185 -5.77 18.21 -5.66
N GLY A 186 -4.87 17.44 -6.28
CA GLY A 186 -5.19 16.47 -7.33
C GLY A 186 -4.46 15.14 -7.15
N GLY A 187 -4.44 14.35 -8.23
CA GLY A 187 -3.76 13.07 -8.31
C GLY A 187 -4.49 11.90 -7.62
N PRO A 188 -3.90 10.70 -7.68
CA PRO A 188 -4.59 9.48 -7.28
C PRO A 188 -4.96 9.42 -5.79
N LEU A 189 -4.14 10.00 -4.90
CA LEU A 189 -4.41 10.02 -3.46
C LEU A 189 -5.64 10.86 -3.13
N VAL A 190 -5.72 12.07 -3.71
CA VAL A 190 -6.87 12.97 -3.48
C VAL A 190 -8.14 12.39 -4.08
N HIS A 191 -8.08 11.89 -5.32
CA HIS A 191 -9.24 11.28 -5.97
C HIS A 191 -9.75 10.04 -5.22
N ALA A 192 -8.85 9.23 -4.66
CA ALA A 192 -9.22 8.07 -3.85
C ALA A 192 -9.92 8.50 -2.56
N ARG A 193 -9.32 9.43 -1.80
CA ARG A 193 -9.92 9.96 -0.57
C ARG A 193 -11.31 10.57 -0.84
N ASP A 194 -11.45 11.38 -1.90
CA ASP A 194 -12.70 12.06 -2.24
C ASP A 194 -13.79 11.07 -2.65
N ALA A 195 -13.40 9.88 -3.12
CA ALA A 195 -14.28 8.74 -3.38
C ALA A 195 -14.51 7.84 -2.15
N GLY A 196 -13.95 8.16 -0.98
CA GLY A 196 -14.06 7.33 0.23
C GLY A 196 -13.20 6.05 0.19
N ILE A 197 -12.19 6.00 -0.68
CA ILE A 197 -11.28 4.87 -0.85
C ILE A 197 -10.05 5.09 0.02
N THR A 198 -9.71 4.14 0.86
CA THR A 198 -8.55 4.18 1.77
C THR A 198 -7.23 4.15 0.98
N THR A 199 -6.32 5.03 1.31
CA THR A 199 -5.04 5.19 0.62
C THR A 199 -3.88 4.61 1.44
N PHE A 200 -3.06 3.79 0.79
CA PHE A 200 -1.89 3.17 1.40
C PHE A 200 -0.60 3.62 0.71
N ALA A 201 0.34 4.16 1.48
CA ALA A 201 1.71 4.37 1.04
C ALA A 201 2.53 3.10 1.21
N SER A 202 2.99 2.51 0.12
CA SER A 202 4.03 1.50 0.13
C SER A 202 5.42 2.13 -0.06
N ALA A 203 6.47 1.40 0.29
CA ALA A 203 7.87 1.77 0.07
C ALA A 203 8.27 3.19 0.54
N PRO A 204 7.88 3.66 1.76
CA PRO A 204 8.23 5.00 2.24
C PRO A 204 9.73 5.25 2.32
N LEU A 205 10.52 4.19 2.49
CA LEU A 205 11.99 4.21 2.49
C LEU A 205 12.61 3.62 1.22
N HIS A 206 11.84 3.51 0.13
CA HIS A 206 12.29 2.95 -1.15
C HIS A 206 13.05 1.61 -1.00
N GLY A 207 12.41 0.65 -0.34
CA GLY A 207 13.01 -0.67 -0.06
C GLY A 207 14.12 -0.67 0.99
N GLY A 208 14.31 0.44 1.72
CA GLY A 208 15.35 0.66 2.73
C GLY A 208 16.59 1.39 2.20
N GLU A 209 16.62 1.75 0.92
CA GLU A 209 17.77 2.40 0.27
C GLU A 209 17.76 3.94 0.46
N LEU A 210 16.57 4.55 0.62
CA LEU A 210 16.42 6.00 0.70
C LEU A 210 17.24 6.65 1.82
N PRO A 211 17.32 6.13 3.06
CA PRO A 211 18.11 6.77 4.12
C PRO A 211 19.59 6.95 3.76
N ASP A 212 20.17 6.00 3.04
CA ASP A 212 21.59 6.05 2.62
C ASP A 212 21.81 7.01 1.43
N LEU A 213 20.75 7.35 0.70
CA LEU A 213 20.78 8.30 -0.42
C LEU A 213 20.52 9.76 0.03
N MET A 214 20.01 9.96 1.23
CA MET A 214 19.69 11.30 1.75
C MET A 214 20.97 12.02 2.20
N THR A 215 21.32 13.12 1.54
CA THR A 215 22.45 13.96 1.97
C THR A 215 22.11 14.70 3.27
N PRO A 216 23.14 15.10 4.07
CA PRO A 216 22.89 15.92 5.26
C PRO A 216 22.13 17.23 4.97
N GLU A 217 22.35 17.83 3.80
CA GLU A 217 21.66 19.05 3.35
C GLU A 217 20.16 18.77 3.14
N LEU A 218 19.81 17.65 2.49
CA LEU A 218 18.42 17.26 2.29
C LEU A 218 17.73 16.95 3.62
N VAL A 219 18.40 16.22 4.51
CA VAL A 219 17.87 15.93 5.86
C VAL A 219 17.62 17.23 6.63
N ASN A 220 18.57 18.18 6.62
CA ASN A 220 18.41 19.47 7.27
C ASN A 220 17.31 20.32 6.61
N LEU A 221 17.13 20.22 5.30
CA LEU A 221 16.04 20.88 4.58
C LEU A 221 14.67 20.35 5.06
N VAL A 222 14.54 19.04 5.25
CA VAL A 222 13.33 18.43 5.81
C VAL A 222 13.14 18.83 7.26
N GLN A 223 14.12 18.52 8.12
CA GLN A 223 14.07 18.81 9.56
C GLN A 223 15.49 18.87 10.14
N PRO A 224 15.97 20.05 10.59
CA PRO A 224 17.28 20.16 11.22
C PRO A 224 17.41 19.25 12.43
N GLY A 225 18.53 18.50 12.47
CA GLY A 225 18.85 17.61 13.57
C GLY A 225 18.11 16.27 13.57
N SER A 226 17.33 15.97 12.53
CA SER A 226 16.69 14.65 12.42
C SER A 226 17.63 13.62 11.77
N THR A 227 17.26 12.35 11.87
CA THR A 227 17.92 11.27 11.13
C THR A 227 17.30 11.14 9.73
N PRO A 228 18.00 10.55 8.74
CA PRO A 228 17.44 10.29 7.42
C PRO A 228 16.12 9.49 7.47
N HIS A 229 16.03 8.47 8.32
CA HIS A 229 14.80 7.71 8.52
C HIS A 229 13.64 8.58 9.01
N THR A 230 13.88 9.37 10.06
CA THR A 230 12.88 10.28 10.62
C THR A 230 12.42 11.30 9.58
N ALA A 231 13.37 11.93 8.86
CA ALA A 231 13.07 12.90 7.81
C ALA A 231 12.22 12.30 6.69
N ALA A 232 12.54 11.08 6.22
CA ALA A 232 11.75 10.39 5.21
C ALA A 232 10.31 10.14 5.66
N PHE A 233 10.09 9.66 6.88
CA PHE A 233 8.73 9.45 7.42
C PHE A 233 7.98 10.76 7.68
N GLN A 234 8.67 11.85 8.07
CA GLN A 234 8.06 13.15 8.24
C GLN A 234 7.52 13.72 6.92
N VAL A 235 8.24 13.49 5.81
CA VAL A 235 7.78 13.85 4.46
C VAL A 235 6.55 13.04 4.07
N VAL A 236 6.61 11.72 4.21
CA VAL A 236 5.47 10.85 3.87
C VAL A 236 4.26 11.15 4.75
N GLY A 237 4.48 11.39 6.05
CA GLY A 237 3.41 11.75 7.00
C GLY A 237 2.78 13.11 6.72
N ALA A 238 3.47 14.00 5.99
CA ALA A 238 2.94 15.30 5.58
C ALA A 238 2.15 15.22 4.26
N CYS A 239 2.17 14.08 3.57
CA CYS A 239 1.43 13.91 2.31
C CYS A 239 -0.08 14.02 2.54
N PRO A 240 -0.79 14.94 1.85
CA PRO A 240 -2.23 15.02 1.95
C PRO A 240 -2.92 13.76 1.44
N ALA A 241 -4.10 13.47 1.96
CA ALA A 241 -4.95 12.35 1.52
C ALA A 241 -4.30 10.97 1.67
N LEU A 242 -3.44 10.78 2.66
CA LEU A 242 -2.81 9.51 2.97
C LEU A 242 -3.36 8.97 4.30
N ASP A 243 -3.88 7.72 4.29
CA ASP A 243 -4.50 7.10 5.45
C ASP A 243 -3.57 6.13 6.16
N VAL A 244 -2.76 5.37 5.43
CA VAL A 244 -1.90 4.30 5.97
C VAL A 244 -0.51 4.37 5.36
N VAL A 245 0.52 4.26 6.20
CA VAL A 245 1.92 4.13 5.79
C VAL A 245 2.44 2.75 6.17
N LEU A 246 2.90 1.98 5.19
CA LEU A 246 3.43 0.63 5.39
C LEU A 246 4.95 0.68 5.54
N THR A 247 5.47 0.21 6.66
CA THR A 247 6.91 0.04 6.85
C THR A 247 7.28 -1.43 7.06
N SER A 248 8.47 -1.81 6.61
CA SER A 248 8.99 -3.18 6.69
C SER A 248 10.21 -3.18 7.60
N THR A 249 9.99 -3.41 8.89
CA THR A 249 11.08 -3.53 9.87
C THR A 249 10.72 -4.53 10.96
N SER A 250 11.73 -5.22 11.51
CA SER A 250 11.62 -6.05 12.71
C SER A 250 12.20 -5.38 13.95
N THR A 251 12.79 -4.18 13.82
CA THR A 251 13.46 -3.47 14.90
C THR A 251 12.50 -2.55 15.62
N LEU A 252 12.34 -2.72 16.93
CA LEU A 252 11.44 -1.92 17.76
C LEU A 252 11.75 -0.41 17.64
N GLN A 253 13.04 -0.04 17.71
CA GLN A 253 13.45 1.37 17.60
C GLN A 253 12.99 2.01 16.29
N HIS A 254 13.12 1.31 15.15
CA HIS A 254 12.66 1.84 13.87
C HIS A 254 11.13 2.03 13.82
N TRP A 255 10.38 1.18 14.53
CA TRP A 255 8.94 1.35 14.67
C TRP A 255 8.59 2.60 15.48
N GLU A 256 9.28 2.81 16.62
CA GLU A 256 9.08 3.97 17.49
C GLU A 256 9.44 5.27 16.75
N ASP A 257 10.55 5.27 16.01
CA ASP A 257 11.00 6.42 15.21
C ASP A 257 9.99 6.74 14.10
N ALA A 258 9.51 5.73 13.35
CA ALA A 258 8.51 5.91 12.31
C ALA A 258 7.19 6.47 12.89
N ARG A 259 6.72 5.93 14.00
CA ARG A 259 5.51 6.40 14.68
C ARG A 259 5.65 7.85 15.16
N ALA A 260 6.79 8.18 15.75
CA ALA A 260 7.06 9.53 16.23
C ALA A 260 7.14 10.54 15.05
N ALA A 261 7.79 10.15 13.95
CA ALA A 261 7.90 10.97 12.75
C ALA A 261 6.53 11.24 12.09
N LEU A 262 5.69 10.21 11.95
CA LEU A 262 4.33 10.36 11.41
C LEU A 262 3.42 11.22 12.29
N ALA A 263 3.65 11.22 13.62
CA ALA A 263 2.91 12.08 14.55
C ALA A 263 3.34 13.56 14.48
N GLN A 264 4.52 13.84 13.91
CA GLN A 264 5.09 15.18 13.79
C GLN A 264 5.53 15.48 12.35
N PRO A 265 4.59 15.48 11.38
CA PRO A 265 4.92 15.72 9.97
C PRO A 265 5.43 17.16 9.78
N ILE A 266 6.21 17.37 8.74
CA ILE A 266 6.62 18.71 8.33
C ILE A 266 5.42 19.51 7.81
N ARG A 267 5.52 20.84 7.84
CA ARG A 267 4.47 21.74 7.32
C ARG A 267 4.46 21.73 5.79
N ASP A 268 3.30 21.95 5.20
CA ASP A 268 3.09 21.99 3.74
C ASP A 268 4.08 22.91 3.01
N ALA A 269 4.34 24.12 3.55
CA ALA A 269 5.29 25.05 2.94
C ALA A 269 6.71 24.47 2.86
N ARG A 270 7.14 23.74 3.90
CA ARG A 270 8.45 23.07 3.89
C ARG A 270 8.45 21.85 2.97
N LEU A 271 7.37 21.10 2.94
CA LEU A 271 7.21 19.98 2.03
C LEU A 271 7.32 20.44 0.57
N ARG A 272 6.67 21.54 0.19
CA ARG A 272 6.81 22.15 -1.14
C ARG A 272 8.27 22.51 -1.44
N THR A 273 8.97 23.19 -0.52
CA THR A 273 10.40 23.51 -0.70
C THR A 273 11.26 22.27 -0.93
N VAL A 274 11.00 21.18 -0.20
CA VAL A 274 11.72 19.90 -0.38
C VAL A 274 11.47 19.33 -1.77
N LEU A 275 10.22 19.32 -2.23
CA LEU A 275 9.86 18.82 -3.56
C LEU A 275 10.42 19.68 -4.68
N ASP A 276 10.43 21.01 -4.54
CA ASP A 276 11.02 21.94 -5.51
C ASP A 276 12.52 21.67 -5.72
N VAL A 277 13.24 21.41 -4.62
CA VAL A 277 14.68 21.06 -4.68
C VAL A 277 14.89 19.72 -5.38
N LEU A 278 14.05 18.72 -5.13
CA LEU A 278 14.16 17.41 -5.78
C LEU A 278 13.82 17.45 -7.26
N SER A 279 12.94 18.36 -7.69
CA SER A 279 12.56 18.49 -9.11
C SER A 279 13.55 19.35 -9.92
N ALA A 280 14.43 20.12 -9.27
CA ALA A 280 15.41 20.97 -9.91
C ALA A 280 16.77 20.29 -10.17
N GLY A 281 16.99 19.11 -9.64
CA GLY A 281 18.22 18.32 -9.76
C GLY A 281 18.05 17.13 -10.66
#